data_98db0e67fd1bfa3033f201c8741865b8
#
_entry.id   98db0e67fd1bfa3033f201c8741865b8
#
_cell.length_a   1.000
_cell.length_b   1.000
_cell.length_c   1.000
_cell.angle_alpha   90.00
_cell.angle_beta   90.00
_cell.angle_gamma   90.00
#
_symmetry.space_group_name_H-M   'P 1'
#
loop_
_entity.id
_entity.type
_entity.pdbx_description
1 polymer ?
#
loop_
_entity_poly.entity_id
_entity_poly.type
_entity_poly.pdbx_seq_one_letter_code
_entity_poly.pdbx_strand_id
1 'polypeptide(L)'
;MRLYKAKNYHDLSRKAANIISAQIIMKPNCVLGLATGSSPIGTYKQLIEWYEKGDLDFSDVTSINLDEYKGLSPDNDQSYRYFMNTNLFNHVNINKDNTFVPNGLEPDSKKACDDYNKIIHSQGGIDLQLLGLGRNGHIGFNEPGAAFEKETHCVDLTESTIEANKRFFATEEDVPRQAYTMGIKNIMQAKKILLIVSGKDKAAILKEVLYGAITPQVPASILQLHNDVTIVADEDALSEI
;
A
#
# COMPACT_ATOMS: atom_id res chain seq x y z
N MET A 1 -11.93 13.56 6.04
CA MET A 1 -11.79 12.08 6.21
C MET A 1 -13.12 11.46 6.61
N ARG A 2 -13.42 10.25 6.13
CA ARG A 2 -14.60 9.43 6.54
C ARG A 2 -14.09 8.19 7.25
N LEU A 3 -14.65 7.83 8.40
CA LEU A 3 -14.28 6.65 9.18
C LEU A 3 -15.42 5.63 9.15
N TYR A 4 -15.12 4.43 8.67
CA TYR A 4 -16.01 3.28 8.71
C TYR A 4 -15.50 2.25 9.73
N LYS A 5 -16.31 2.01 10.74
CA LYS A 5 -16.05 0.99 11.75
C LYS A 5 -16.33 -0.40 11.19
N ALA A 6 -15.40 -1.32 11.41
CA ALA A 6 -15.56 -2.74 11.14
C ALA A 6 -15.50 -3.54 12.46
N LYS A 7 -16.21 -4.68 12.50
CA LYS A 7 -16.26 -5.53 13.70
C LYS A 7 -14.90 -6.23 13.97
N ASN A 8 -14.21 -6.60 12.90
CA ASN A 8 -12.96 -7.34 12.92
C ASN A 8 -12.25 -7.23 11.56
N TYR A 9 -11.09 -7.87 11.43
CA TYR A 9 -10.31 -7.90 10.19
C TYR A 9 -11.09 -8.42 8.97
N HIS A 10 -11.95 -9.43 9.14
CA HIS A 10 -12.75 -9.96 8.03
C HIS A 10 -13.78 -8.94 7.54
N ASP A 11 -14.50 -8.28 8.45
CA ASP A 11 -15.49 -7.23 8.10
C ASP A 11 -14.78 -5.99 7.51
N LEU A 12 -13.59 -5.63 8.03
CA LEU A 12 -12.73 -4.60 7.47
C LEU A 12 -12.36 -4.93 6.03
N SER A 13 -11.86 -6.14 5.79
CA SER A 13 -11.43 -6.60 4.47
C SER A 13 -12.57 -6.53 3.45
N ARG A 14 -13.75 -6.99 3.83
CA ARG A 14 -14.95 -6.94 2.99
C ARG A 14 -15.38 -5.50 2.70
N LYS A 15 -15.35 -4.60 3.70
CA LYS A 15 -15.67 -3.17 3.50
C LYS A 15 -14.67 -2.46 2.61
N ALA A 16 -13.38 -2.74 2.77
CA ALA A 16 -12.35 -2.20 1.90
C ALA A 16 -12.51 -2.72 0.46
N ALA A 17 -12.79 -4.01 0.29
CA ALA A 17 -13.07 -4.58 -1.02
C ALA A 17 -14.30 -3.95 -1.68
N ASN A 18 -15.38 -3.63 -0.94
CA ASN A 18 -16.55 -2.90 -1.47
C ASN A 18 -16.15 -1.55 -2.07
N ILE A 19 -15.26 -0.81 -1.42
CA ILE A 19 -14.82 0.50 -1.90
C ILE A 19 -13.99 0.37 -3.18
N ILE A 20 -13.07 -0.62 -3.23
CA ILE A 20 -12.25 -0.89 -4.41
C ILE A 20 -13.13 -1.40 -5.56
N SER A 21 -14.07 -2.32 -5.30
CA SER A 21 -14.98 -2.83 -6.34
C SER A 21 -15.86 -1.72 -6.93
N ALA A 22 -16.38 -0.83 -6.08
CA ALA A 22 -17.13 0.33 -6.56
C ALA A 22 -16.28 1.23 -7.46
N GLN A 23 -14.99 1.44 -7.14
CA GLN A 23 -14.08 2.20 -7.99
C GLN A 23 -13.90 1.53 -9.36
N ILE A 24 -13.73 0.21 -9.40
CA ILE A 24 -13.58 -0.56 -10.66
C ILE A 24 -14.88 -0.49 -11.48
N ILE A 25 -16.03 -0.74 -10.87
CA ILE A 25 -17.34 -0.73 -11.56
C ILE A 25 -17.64 0.65 -12.14
N MET A 26 -17.40 1.72 -11.37
CA MET A 26 -17.70 3.09 -11.80
C MET A 26 -16.70 3.64 -12.83
N LYS A 27 -15.48 3.09 -12.86
CA LYS A 27 -14.42 3.46 -13.79
C LYS A 27 -13.58 2.22 -14.13
N PRO A 28 -13.99 1.40 -15.14
CA PRO A 28 -13.29 0.16 -15.48
C PRO A 28 -11.80 0.33 -15.77
N ASN A 29 -11.40 1.43 -16.43
CA ASN A 29 -10.01 1.79 -16.71
C ASN A 29 -9.36 2.60 -15.58
N CYS A 30 -9.71 2.32 -14.32
CA CYS A 30 -9.13 3.03 -13.18
C CYS A 30 -7.67 2.63 -12.93
N VAL A 31 -6.92 3.56 -12.33
CA VAL A 31 -5.58 3.32 -11.82
C VAL A 31 -5.67 3.09 -10.31
N LEU A 32 -5.37 1.88 -9.86
CA LEU A 32 -5.37 1.50 -8.45
C LEU A 32 -3.95 1.56 -7.89
N GLY A 33 -3.77 2.33 -6.83
CA GLY A 33 -2.59 2.25 -5.98
C GLY A 33 -2.77 1.08 -4.99
N LEU A 34 -1.86 0.12 -5.00
CA LEU A 34 -1.96 -1.11 -4.19
C LEU A 34 -0.84 -1.21 -3.17
N ALA A 35 -1.12 -1.88 -2.07
CA ALA A 35 -0.21 -2.12 -0.96
C ALA A 35 0.10 -3.61 -0.81
N THR A 36 1.21 -3.94 -0.18
CA THR A 36 1.61 -5.29 0.20
C THR A 36 1.52 -5.49 1.73
N GLY A 37 2.01 -6.63 2.20
CA GLY A 37 1.96 -6.99 3.62
C GLY A 37 0.64 -7.64 4.04
N SER A 38 0.48 -7.87 5.33
CA SER A 38 -0.65 -8.64 5.86
C SER A 38 -1.99 -7.91 5.81
N SER A 39 -2.00 -6.58 5.88
CA SER A 39 -3.23 -5.79 5.96
C SER A 39 -4.17 -5.98 4.77
N PRO A 40 -3.73 -5.94 3.49
CA PRO A 40 -4.62 -6.03 2.35
C PRO A 40 -5.02 -7.45 1.92
N ILE A 41 -4.41 -8.51 2.47
CA ILE A 41 -4.63 -9.90 2.00
C ILE A 41 -6.11 -10.26 2.00
N GLY A 42 -6.83 -9.98 3.09
CA GLY A 42 -8.27 -10.28 3.16
C GLY A 42 -9.10 -9.48 2.15
N THR A 43 -8.68 -8.24 1.86
CA THR A 43 -9.30 -7.41 0.83
C THR A 43 -9.11 -8.00 -0.56
N TYR A 44 -7.88 -8.46 -0.88
CA TYR A 44 -7.59 -9.12 -2.16
C TYR A 44 -8.36 -10.43 -2.32
N LYS A 45 -8.42 -11.25 -1.28
CA LYS A 45 -9.24 -12.49 -1.29
C LYS A 45 -10.71 -12.20 -1.60
N GLN A 46 -11.27 -11.16 -1.01
CA GLN A 46 -12.67 -10.79 -1.26
C GLN A 46 -12.88 -10.27 -2.70
N LEU A 47 -11.92 -9.52 -3.27
CA LEU A 47 -11.98 -9.06 -4.65
C LEU A 47 -11.88 -10.24 -5.63
N ILE A 48 -11.02 -11.23 -5.35
CA ILE A 48 -10.91 -12.45 -6.15
C ILE A 48 -12.23 -13.23 -6.14
N GLU A 49 -12.85 -13.40 -4.96
CA GLU A 49 -14.15 -14.07 -4.82
C GLU A 49 -15.22 -13.40 -5.70
N TRP A 50 -15.27 -12.07 -5.73
CA TRP A 50 -16.25 -11.36 -6.57
C TRP A 50 -15.90 -11.42 -8.06
N TYR A 51 -14.63 -11.44 -8.42
CA TYR A 51 -14.21 -11.71 -9.79
C TYR A 51 -14.63 -13.11 -10.25
N GLU A 52 -14.40 -14.15 -9.42
CA GLU A 52 -14.80 -15.53 -9.72
C GLU A 52 -16.32 -15.69 -9.88
N LYS A 53 -17.11 -14.87 -9.18
CA LYS A 53 -18.57 -14.80 -9.31
C LYS A 53 -19.06 -14.02 -10.54
N GLY A 54 -18.15 -13.34 -11.24
CA GLY A 54 -18.48 -12.50 -12.39
C GLY A 54 -18.95 -11.09 -12.04
N ASP A 55 -18.81 -10.66 -10.78
CA ASP A 55 -19.23 -9.33 -10.33
C ASP A 55 -18.20 -8.23 -10.66
N LEU A 56 -16.94 -8.60 -10.91
CA LEU A 56 -15.83 -7.69 -11.21
C LEU A 56 -15.07 -8.09 -12.46
N ASP A 57 -14.57 -7.08 -13.18
CA ASP A 57 -13.69 -7.22 -14.33
C ASP A 57 -12.46 -6.32 -14.14
N PHE A 58 -11.27 -6.92 -14.20
CA PHE A 58 -10.00 -6.23 -14.03
C PHE A 58 -9.25 -6.01 -15.36
N SER A 59 -9.83 -6.38 -16.50
CA SER A 59 -9.14 -6.35 -17.81
C SER A 59 -8.58 -5.00 -18.19
N ASP A 60 -9.28 -3.90 -17.83
CA ASP A 60 -8.88 -2.52 -18.14
C ASP A 60 -8.20 -1.81 -16.96
N VAL A 61 -8.10 -2.48 -15.79
CA VAL A 61 -7.49 -1.89 -14.58
C VAL A 61 -5.98 -1.79 -14.75
N THR A 62 -5.43 -0.64 -14.34
CA THR A 62 -3.99 -0.46 -14.13
C THR A 62 -3.70 -0.47 -12.64
N SER A 63 -2.61 -1.12 -12.22
CA SER A 63 -2.17 -1.09 -10.82
C SER A 63 -0.77 -0.50 -10.66
N ILE A 64 -0.58 0.29 -9.58
CA ILE A 64 0.69 0.90 -9.19
C ILE A 64 0.92 0.55 -7.72
N ASN A 65 1.97 -0.23 -7.41
CA ASN A 65 2.31 -0.58 -6.04
C ASN A 65 3.13 0.52 -5.35
N LEU A 66 3.05 0.57 -4.02
CA LEU A 66 3.76 1.57 -3.22
C LEU A 66 5.28 1.40 -3.25
N ASP A 67 5.75 0.16 -3.26
CA ASP A 67 7.14 -0.14 -2.93
C ASP A 67 7.60 -1.50 -3.46
N GLU A 68 8.93 -1.70 -3.41
CA GLU A 68 9.61 -2.98 -3.65
C GLU A 68 10.98 -2.98 -2.95
N TYR A 69 11.41 -4.13 -2.48
CA TYR A 69 12.75 -4.32 -1.94
C TYR A 69 13.83 -4.15 -3.02
N LYS A 70 14.87 -3.37 -2.71
CA LYS A 70 16.04 -3.26 -3.56
C LYS A 70 16.88 -4.54 -3.47
N GLY A 71 17.28 -5.06 -4.63
CA GLY A 71 18.09 -6.27 -4.75
C GLY A 71 17.31 -7.56 -4.97
N LEU A 72 15.98 -7.56 -4.82
CA LEU A 72 15.17 -8.76 -5.05
C LEU A 72 14.71 -8.87 -6.50
N SER A 73 14.82 -10.09 -7.06
CA SER A 73 14.21 -10.44 -8.34
C SER A 73 12.68 -10.50 -8.19
N PRO A 74 11.91 -10.15 -9.24
CA PRO A 74 10.46 -10.35 -9.27
C PRO A 74 10.00 -11.79 -9.00
N ASP A 75 10.87 -12.76 -9.26
CA ASP A 75 10.60 -14.19 -9.03
C ASP A 75 10.97 -14.67 -7.62
N ASN A 76 11.64 -13.83 -6.83
CA ASN A 76 11.93 -14.12 -5.43
C ASN A 76 10.61 -14.11 -4.64
N ASP A 77 10.35 -15.16 -3.87
CA ASP A 77 9.10 -15.33 -3.11
C ASP A 77 8.88 -14.29 -2.01
N GLN A 78 9.90 -13.51 -1.68
CA GLN A 78 9.84 -12.38 -0.75
C GLN A 78 9.70 -11.01 -1.44
N SER A 79 9.77 -10.95 -2.79
CA SER A 79 9.54 -9.69 -3.50
C SER A 79 8.07 -9.27 -3.45
N TYR A 80 7.81 -7.98 -3.53
CA TYR A 80 6.44 -7.47 -3.57
C TYR A 80 5.77 -7.72 -4.92
N ARG A 81 6.54 -7.84 -6.00
CA ARG A 81 6.02 -8.35 -7.27
C ARG A 81 5.47 -9.77 -7.11
N TYR A 82 6.24 -10.67 -6.49
CA TYR A 82 5.77 -12.03 -6.21
C TYR A 82 4.56 -12.04 -5.30
N PHE A 83 4.57 -11.23 -4.23
CA PHE A 83 3.44 -11.07 -3.34
C PHE A 83 2.17 -10.70 -4.11
N MET A 84 2.23 -9.70 -4.99
CA MET A 84 1.07 -9.25 -5.77
C MET A 84 0.59 -10.31 -6.75
N ASN A 85 1.51 -10.99 -7.43
CA ASN A 85 1.17 -12.10 -8.31
C ASN A 85 0.42 -13.21 -7.54
N THR A 86 0.91 -13.60 -6.38
CA THR A 86 0.36 -14.70 -5.58
C THR A 86 -0.96 -14.33 -4.89
N ASN A 87 -1.13 -13.07 -4.45
CA ASN A 87 -2.29 -12.68 -3.67
C ASN A 87 -3.40 -12.00 -4.47
N LEU A 88 -3.14 -11.57 -5.73
CA LEU A 88 -4.15 -10.92 -6.56
C LEU A 88 -3.99 -11.21 -8.06
N PHE A 89 -2.85 -10.85 -8.68
CA PHE A 89 -2.77 -10.76 -10.14
C PHE A 89 -2.94 -12.08 -10.88
N ASN A 90 -2.54 -13.21 -10.29
CA ASN A 90 -2.72 -14.54 -10.88
C ASN A 90 -4.15 -15.08 -10.76
N HIS A 91 -5.01 -14.41 -9.98
CA HIS A 91 -6.36 -14.87 -9.67
C HIS A 91 -7.46 -14.07 -10.35
N VAL A 92 -7.11 -12.98 -11.05
CA VAL A 92 -8.05 -12.12 -11.76
C VAL A 92 -7.55 -11.88 -13.19
N ASN A 93 -8.40 -11.32 -14.06
CA ASN A 93 -8.06 -11.09 -15.47
C ASN A 93 -7.32 -9.77 -15.74
N ILE A 94 -6.59 -9.23 -14.76
CA ILE A 94 -5.79 -8.03 -14.99
C ILE A 94 -4.68 -8.30 -16.01
N ASN A 95 -4.52 -7.39 -16.98
CA ASN A 95 -3.36 -7.45 -17.87
C ASN A 95 -2.08 -7.15 -17.06
N LYS A 96 -1.17 -8.11 -16.96
CA LYS A 96 0.07 -7.97 -16.17
C LYS A 96 0.99 -6.87 -16.69
N ASP A 97 0.92 -6.51 -17.97
CA ASP A 97 1.66 -5.38 -18.54
C ASP A 97 1.17 -4.02 -18.00
N ASN A 98 -0.05 -3.99 -17.43
CA ASN A 98 -0.61 -2.83 -16.75
C ASN A 98 -0.41 -2.86 -15.23
N THR A 99 0.47 -3.73 -14.72
CA THR A 99 0.77 -3.83 -13.29
C THR A 99 2.20 -3.36 -13.00
N PHE A 100 2.34 -2.31 -12.22
CA PHE A 100 3.63 -1.68 -11.97
C PHE A 100 4.05 -1.83 -10.51
N VAL A 101 5.29 -2.29 -10.32
CA VAL A 101 6.00 -2.36 -9.04
C VAL A 101 7.39 -1.76 -9.29
N PRO A 102 8.00 -1.03 -8.37
CA PRO A 102 9.35 -0.51 -8.59
C PRO A 102 10.34 -1.61 -8.99
N ASN A 103 11.31 -1.29 -9.85
CA ASN A 103 12.30 -2.27 -10.28
C ASN A 103 13.35 -2.49 -9.19
N GLY A 104 13.19 -3.52 -8.37
CA GLY A 104 14.14 -3.89 -7.31
C GLY A 104 15.55 -4.23 -7.81
N LEU A 105 15.68 -4.67 -9.08
CA LEU A 105 16.97 -5.06 -9.67
C LEU A 105 17.77 -3.87 -10.25
N GLU A 106 17.19 -2.66 -10.34
CA GLU A 106 17.96 -1.49 -10.76
C GLU A 106 18.86 -1.03 -9.61
N PRO A 107 20.19 -1.14 -9.73
CA PRO A 107 21.12 -0.79 -8.65
C PRO A 107 21.26 0.72 -8.46
N ASP A 108 21.06 1.52 -9.51
CA ASP A 108 21.06 2.98 -9.44
C ASP A 108 19.73 3.45 -8.87
N SER A 109 19.74 3.81 -7.58
CA SER A 109 18.55 4.24 -6.86
C SER A 109 17.89 5.47 -7.47
N LYS A 110 18.69 6.41 -7.99
CA LYS A 110 18.14 7.60 -8.65
C LYS A 110 17.38 7.22 -9.91
N LYS A 111 17.97 6.38 -10.73
CA LYS A 111 17.37 5.89 -11.98
C LYS A 111 16.08 5.10 -11.69
N ALA A 112 16.13 4.15 -10.73
CA ALA A 112 14.96 3.36 -10.34
C ALA A 112 13.78 4.25 -9.91
N CYS A 113 14.04 5.25 -9.06
CA CYS A 113 13.04 6.17 -8.57
C CYS A 113 12.50 7.11 -9.66
N ASP A 114 13.39 7.68 -10.48
CA ASP A 114 13.00 8.55 -11.59
C ASP A 114 12.13 7.81 -12.62
N ASP A 115 12.48 6.58 -12.95
CA ASP A 115 11.74 5.76 -13.91
C ASP A 115 10.37 5.37 -13.34
N TYR A 116 10.29 5.04 -12.04
CA TYR A 116 9.01 4.75 -11.41
C TYR A 116 8.10 6.00 -11.33
N ASN A 117 8.65 7.17 -11.03
CA ASN A 117 7.91 8.43 -11.08
C ASN A 117 7.36 8.72 -12.49
N LYS A 118 8.13 8.45 -13.55
CA LYS A 118 7.64 8.58 -14.94
C LYS A 118 6.45 7.62 -15.20
N ILE A 119 6.51 6.39 -14.71
CA ILE A 119 5.38 5.44 -14.80
C ILE A 119 4.16 6.04 -14.13
N ILE A 120 4.24 6.47 -12.86
CA ILE A 120 3.13 7.07 -12.13
C ILE A 120 2.51 8.24 -12.89
N HIS A 121 3.34 9.14 -13.41
CA HIS A 121 2.89 10.31 -14.16
C HIS A 121 2.24 9.92 -15.51
N SER A 122 2.79 8.92 -16.21
CA SER A 122 2.27 8.48 -17.52
C SER A 122 0.87 7.85 -17.43
N GLN A 123 0.49 7.32 -16.25
CA GLN A 123 -0.84 6.77 -16.02
C GLN A 123 -1.90 7.85 -15.70
N GLY A 124 -1.54 9.14 -15.68
CA GLY A 124 -2.46 10.23 -15.36
C GLY A 124 -2.85 10.32 -13.88
N GLY A 125 -2.09 9.67 -13.00
CA GLY A 125 -2.29 9.64 -11.55
C GLY A 125 -3.16 8.47 -11.08
N ILE A 126 -3.23 8.30 -9.76
CA ILE A 126 -3.91 7.20 -9.09
C ILE A 126 -5.36 7.61 -8.76
N ASP A 127 -6.34 6.79 -9.15
CA ASP A 127 -7.76 7.06 -8.86
C ASP A 127 -8.11 6.71 -7.40
N LEU A 128 -7.57 5.59 -6.89
CA LEU A 128 -7.75 5.14 -5.51
C LEU A 128 -6.47 4.49 -5.01
N GLN A 129 -5.86 5.06 -3.96
CA GLN A 129 -4.68 4.50 -3.29
C GLN A 129 -5.08 3.74 -2.05
N LEU A 130 -4.81 2.43 -2.02
CA LEU A 130 -4.92 1.60 -0.82
C LEU A 130 -3.65 1.75 0.03
N LEU A 131 -3.83 1.98 1.33
CA LEU A 131 -2.76 2.10 2.32
C LEU A 131 -3.03 1.20 3.54
N GLY A 132 -1.99 0.59 4.07
CA GLY A 132 -1.95 0.11 5.45
C GLY A 132 -1.33 1.18 6.37
N LEU A 133 -1.43 0.97 7.68
CA LEU A 133 -0.82 1.84 8.69
C LEU A 133 0.27 1.07 9.46
N GLY A 134 1.48 1.59 9.45
CA GLY A 134 2.56 1.09 10.31
C GLY A 134 2.33 1.40 11.80
N ARG A 135 2.97 0.65 12.70
CA ARG A 135 2.88 0.87 14.17
C ARG A 135 3.40 2.23 14.62
N ASN A 136 4.29 2.82 13.86
CA ASN A 136 4.86 4.14 14.11
C ASN A 136 4.26 5.25 13.22
N GLY A 137 3.17 4.94 12.51
CA GLY A 137 2.48 5.89 11.64
C GLY A 137 3.01 5.97 10.21
N HIS A 138 3.92 5.08 9.79
CA HIS A 138 4.39 5.06 8.42
C HIS A 138 3.29 4.60 7.44
N ILE A 139 3.37 5.08 6.20
CA ILE A 139 2.60 4.65 5.02
C ILE A 139 3.58 4.37 3.86
N GLY A 140 3.46 3.18 3.22
CA GLY A 140 4.56 2.64 2.43
C GLY A 140 5.79 2.45 3.33
N PHE A 141 6.99 2.72 2.83
CA PHE A 141 8.19 2.82 3.67
C PHE A 141 8.55 4.27 4.02
N ASN A 142 7.56 5.18 4.07
CA ASN A 142 7.78 6.53 4.60
C ASN A 142 7.75 6.49 6.12
N GLU A 143 8.92 6.25 6.73
CA GLU A 143 9.13 6.16 8.16
C GLU A 143 9.14 7.54 8.84
N PRO A 144 8.94 7.62 10.18
CA PRO A 144 9.11 8.85 10.93
C PRO A 144 10.45 9.52 10.64
N GLY A 145 10.44 10.81 10.31
CA GLY A 145 11.61 11.53 9.85
C GLY A 145 11.54 13.05 10.09
N ALA A 146 12.54 13.77 9.63
CA ALA A 146 12.63 15.21 9.77
C ALA A 146 11.75 15.97 8.75
N ALA A 147 11.38 15.32 7.64
CA ALA A 147 10.60 15.91 6.55
C ALA A 147 9.70 14.85 5.90
N PHE A 148 8.68 15.28 5.19
CA PHE A 148 7.92 14.42 4.29
C PHE A 148 8.68 14.25 2.98
N GLU A 149 9.04 13.01 2.63
CA GLU A 149 9.63 12.71 1.34
C GLU A 149 8.63 12.95 0.20
N LYS A 150 9.10 13.55 -0.88
CA LYS A 150 8.20 14.01 -1.95
C LYS A 150 7.82 12.87 -2.89
N GLU A 151 8.78 12.42 -3.68
CA GLU A 151 8.58 11.48 -4.79
C GLU A 151 9.14 10.10 -4.42
N THR A 152 9.07 9.16 -5.34
CA THR A 152 9.66 7.83 -5.11
C THR A 152 11.14 7.99 -4.75
N HIS A 153 11.55 7.33 -3.70
CA HIS A 153 12.92 7.41 -3.16
C HIS A 153 13.39 6.05 -2.64
N CYS A 154 14.70 5.93 -2.49
CA CYS A 154 15.31 4.78 -1.83
C CYS A 154 15.41 5.04 -0.33
N VAL A 155 14.98 4.08 0.46
CA VAL A 155 15.04 4.16 1.93
C VAL A 155 15.89 3.02 2.48
N ASP A 156 16.64 3.29 3.55
CA ASP A 156 17.25 2.27 4.38
C ASP A 156 16.18 1.71 5.32
N LEU A 157 16.06 0.38 5.35
CA LEU A 157 15.10 -0.29 6.23
C LEU A 157 15.56 -0.19 7.69
N THR A 158 14.60 0.00 8.60
CA THR A 158 14.92 0.03 10.03
C THR A 158 15.35 -1.35 10.52
N GLU A 159 16.19 -1.40 11.56
CA GLU A 159 16.62 -2.66 12.18
C GLU A 159 15.42 -3.53 12.61
N SER A 160 14.34 -2.90 13.08
CA SER A 160 13.10 -3.63 13.43
C SER A 160 12.43 -4.27 12.22
N THR A 161 12.50 -3.66 11.04
CA THR A 161 11.97 -4.21 9.78
C THR A 161 12.86 -5.34 9.29
N ILE A 162 14.18 -5.16 9.33
CA ILE A 162 15.17 -6.19 8.96
C ILE A 162 14.98 -7.42 9.85
N GLU A 163 14.92 -7.25 11.17
CA GLU A 163 14.73 -8.33 12.13
C GLU A 163 13.38 -9.06 11.94
N ALA A 164 12.31 -8.34 11.68
CA ALA A 164 11.01 -8.93 11.39
C ALA A 164 11.01 -9.76 10.10
N ASN A 165 11.85 -9.41 9.14
CA ASN A 165 11.94 -10.06 7.84
C ASN A 165 12.91 -11.25 7.83
N LYS A 166 13.90 -11.33 8.74
CA LYS A 166 14.89 -12.43 8.80
C LYS A 166 14.27 -13.82 8.67
N ARG A 167 13.13 -14.03 9.30
CA ARG A 167 12.41 -15.34 9.29
C ARG A 167 11.97 -15.81 7.90
N PHE A 168 12.01 -14.94 6.89
CA PHE A 168 11.58 -15.25 5.53
C PHE A 168 12.75 -15.51 4.58
N PHE A 169 14.00 -15.34 5.04
CA PHE A 169 15.21 -15.49 4.23
C PHE A 169 16.08 -16.62 4.77
N ALA A 170 16.86 -17.24 3.88
CA ALA A 170 17.73 -18.36 4.23
C ALA A 170 18.89 -17.91 5.13
N THR A 171 19.45 -16.72 4.89
CA THR A 171 20.51 -16.12 5.70
C THR A 171 20.19 -14.67 6.01
N GLU A 172 20.83 -14.11 7.04
CA GLU A 172 20.68 -12.69 7.39
C GLU A 172 21.21 -11.75 6.29
N GLU A 173 22.19 -12.21 5.52
CA GLU A 173 22.79 -11.46 4.43
C GLU A 173 21.84 -11.29 3.25
N ASP A 174 20.90 -12.24 3.07
CA ASP A 174 19.89 -12.20 2.02
C ASP A 174 18.75 -11.23 2.33
N VAL A 175 18.63 -10.75 3.57
CA VAL A 175 17.58 -9.82 3.98
C VAL A 175 17.84 -8.46 3.34
N PRO A 176 16.91 -7.92 2.55
CA PRO A 176 17.06 -6.60 1.96
C PRO A 176 17.27 -5.52 3.04
N ARG A 177 18.18 -4.59 2.78
CA ARG A 177 18.45 -3.46 3.68
C ARG A 177 17.92 -2.15 3.15
N GLN A 178 17.48 -2.13 1.89
CA GLN A 178 16.92 -0.97 1.22
C GLN A 178 15.65 -1.33 0.47
N ALA A 179 14.79 -0.33 0.26
CA ALA A 179 13.60 -0.44 -0.57
C ALA A 179 13.42 0.84 -1.41
N TYR A 180 12.73 0.70 -2.54
CA TYR A 180 12.19 1.83 -3.30
C TYR A 180 10.74 2.02 -2.89
N THR A 181 10.38 3.21 -2.46
CA THR A 181 9.03 3.51 -1.99
C THR A 181 8.48 4.80 -2.58
N MET A 182 7.20 4.79 -2.89
CA MET A 182 6.45 5.97 -3.31
C MET A 182 6.46 7.01 -2.19
N GLY A 183 6.85 8.24 -2.51
CA GLY A 183 6.88 9.32 -1.54
C GLY A 183 5.51 9.91 -1.21
N ILE A 184 5.46 10.69 -0.15
CA ILE A 184 4.24 11.30 0.38
C ILE A 184 3.51 12.16 -0.67
N LYS A 185 4.24 12.94 -1.49
CA LYS A 185 3.62 13.74 -2.56
C LYS A 185 2.84 12.87 -3.54
N ASN A 186 3.41 11.74 -3.98
CA ASN A 186 2.75 10.85 -4.93
C ASN A 186 1.50 10.21 -4.32
N ILE A 187 1.58 9.81 -3.04
CA ILE A 187 0.43 9.30 -2.29
C ILE A 187 -0.66 10.37 -2.19
N MET A 188 -0.30 11.60 -1.80
CA MET A 188 -1.24 12.71 -1.62
C MET A 188 -1.83 13.23 -2.94
N GLN A 189 -1.25 12.90 -4.09
CA GLN A 189 -1.79 13.22 -5.42
C GLN A 189 -2.83 12.20 -5.91
N ALA A 190 -3.03 11.07 -5.24
CA ALA A 190 -4.12 10.18 -5.54
C ALA A 190 -5.46 10.91 -5.39
N LYS A 191 -6.45 10.59 -6.24
CA LYS A 191 -7.77 11.26 -6.16
C LYS A 191 -8.54 10.88 -4.91
N LYS A 192 -8.37 9.61 -4.47
CA LYS A 192 -8.97 9.06 -3.25
C LYS A 192 -7.95 8.21 -2.54
N ILE A 193 -8.02 8.19 -1.22
CA ILE A 193 -7.20 7.32 -0.37
C ILE A 193 -8.11 6.42 0.46
N LEU A 194 -7.77 5.13 0.49
CA LEU A 194 -8.38 4.13 1.35
C LEU A 194 -7.31 3.62 2.33
N LEU A 195 -7.41 4.04 3.59
CA LEU A 195 -6.56 3.56 4.67
C LEU A 195 -7.26 2.43 5.41
N ILE A 196 -6.62 1.27 5.53
CA ILE A 196 -7.13 0.12 6.30
C ILE A 196 -6.29 -0.09 7.54
N VAL A 197 -6.95 -0.22 8.70
CA VAL A 197 -6.26 -0.36 9.99
C VAL A 197 -6.92 -1.44 10.83
N SER A 198 -6.18 -2.47 11.21
CA SER A 198 -6.67 -3.58 12.01
C SER A 198 -5.71 -3.90 13.15
N GLY A 199 -6.28 -4.21 14.31
CA GLY A 199 -5.57 -4.69 15.47
C GLY A 199 -5.32 -3.62 16.54
N LYS A 200 -5.33 -4.07 17.80
CA LYS A 200 -5.17 -3.21 18.98
C LYS A 200 -3.83 -2.49 19.04
N ASP A 201 -2.78 -3.10 18.47
CA ASP A 201 -1.43 -2.50 18.38
C ASP A 201 -1.36 -1.26 17.47
N LYS A 202 -2.46 -0.95 16.76
CA LYS A 202 -2.61 0.25 15.93
C LYS A 202 -3.46 1.35 16.58
N ALA A 203 -4.08 1.09 17.73
CA ALA A 203 -5.08 2.00 18.30
C ALA A 203 -4.47 3.38 18.64
N ALA A 204 -3.36 3.41 19.37
CA ALA A 204 -2.69 4.66 19.75
C ALA A 204 -2.25 5.46 18.52
N ILE A 205 -1.58 4.80 17.56
CA ILE A 205 -1.09 5.51 16.37
C ILE A 205 -2.22 5.95 15.43
N LEU A 206 -3.32 5.20 15.34
CA LEU A 206 -4.49 5.64 14.58
C LEU A 206 -5.12 6.89 15.19
N LYS A 207 -5.18 6.99 16.52
CA LYS A 207 -5.62 8.20 17.21
C LYS A 207 -4.75 9.40 16.88
N GLU A 208 -3.42 9.24 16.88
CA GLU A 208 -2.48 10.30 16.48
C GLU A 208 -2.68 10.71 15.01
N VAL A 209 -2.89 9.76 14.10
CA VAL A 209 -3.15 10.02 12.69
C VAL A 209 -4.43 10.82 12.48
N LEU A 210 -5.47 10.57 13.28
CA LEU A 210 -6.78 11.21 13.12
C LEU A 210 -6.86 12.59 13.78
N TYR A 211 -6.24 12.75 14.95
CA TYR A 211 -6.46 13.89 15.83
C TYR A 211 -5.17 14.59 16.31
N GLY A 212 -4.02 13.97 16.07
CA GLY A 212 -2.72 14.53 16.43
C GLY A 212 -2.27 15.64 15.47
N ALA A 213 -1.10 16.21 15.75
CA ALA A 213 -0.49 17.20 14.88
C ALA A 213 -0.07 16.57 13.54
N ILE A 214 -0.17 17.35 12.47
CA ILE A 214 0.36 16.95 11.17
C ILE A 214 1.88 17.14 11.20
N THR A 215 2.60 16.04 11.21
CA THR A 215 4.06 16.04 11.38
C THR A 215 4.70 14.86 10.66
N PRO A 216 5.92 15.01 10.12
CA PRO A 216 6.66 13.89 9.54
C PRO A 216 7.11 12.85 10.58
N GLN A 217 7.00 13.13 11.88
CA GLN A 217 7.18 12.15 12.96
C GLN A 217 6.05 11.10 13.00
N VAL A 218 4.90 11.42 12.41
CA VAL A 218 3.78 10.52 12.17
C VAL A 218 3.36 10.68 10.71
N PRO A 219 4.04 10.00 9.77
CA PRO A 219 3.88 10.27 8.33
C PRO A 219 2.44 10.22 7.83
N ALA A 220 1.64 9.28 8.32
CA ALA A 220 0.22 9.17 7.97
C ALA A 220 -0.63 10.36 8.46
N SER A 221 -0.15 11.20 9.38
CA SER A 221 -0.86 12.40 9.83
C SER A 221 -1.13 13.39 8.69
N ILE A 222 -0.31 13.37 7.63
CA ILE A 222 -0.50 14.21 6.43
C ILE A 222 -1.84 13.93 5.73
N LEU A 223 -2.40 12.74 5.90
CA LEU A 223 -3.69 12.37 5.32
C LEU A 223 -4.83 13.27 5.79
N GLN A 224 -4.69 13.95 6.92
CA GLN A 224 -5.64 14.97 7.39
C GLN A 224 -5.81 16.12 6.39
N LEU A 225 -4.83 16.40 5.55
CA LEU A 225 -4.88 17.45 4.51
C LEU A 225 -5.42 16.95 3.17
N HIS A 226 -5.63 15.65 3.00
CA HIS A 226 -6.13 15.12 1.74
C HIS A 226 -7.66 15.29 1.63
N ASN A 227 -8.14 15.66 0.44
CA ASN A 227 -9.55 16.00 0.21
C ASN A 227 -10.52 14.81 0.35
N ASP A 228 -10.08 13.60 -0.02
CA ASP A 228 -10.95 12.40 -0.01
C ASP A 228 -10.20 11.18 0.57
N VAL A 229 -10.25 11.06 1.90
CA VAL A 229 -9.73 9.91 2.65
C VAL A 229 -10.87 9.13 3.26
N THR A 230 -10.91 7.86 2.97
CA THR A 230 -11.75 6.88 3.64
C THR A 230 -10.87 5.97 4.50
N ILE A 231 -11.21 5.84 5.76
CA ILE A 231 -10.55 4.96 6.71
C ILE A 231 -11.51 3.84 7.06
N VAL A 232 -11.06 2.60 6.93
CA VAL A 232 -11.78 1.42 7.45
C VAL A 232 -10.93 0.83 8.56
N ALA A 233 -11.45 0.88 9.79
CA ALA A 233 -10.76 0.40 10.98
C ALA A 233 -11.63 -0.56 11.77
N ASP A 234 -11.03 -1.62 12.32
CA ASP A 234 -11.76 -2.54 13.18
C ASP A 234 -11.89 -2.02 14.62
N GLU A 235 -12.72 -2.71 15.42
CA GLU A 235 -12.99 -2.32 16.81
C GLU A 235 -11.71 -2.29 17.66
N ASP A 236 -10.77 -3.20 17.40
CA ASP A 236 -9.50 -3.25 18.12
C ASP A 236 -8.64 -2.03 17.80
N ALA A 237 -8.53 -1.64 16.53
CA ALA A 237 -7.80 -0.44 16.12
C ALA A 237 -8.48 0.87 16.59
N LEU A 238 -9.79 0.83 16.87
CA LEU A 238 -10.57 1.98 17.36
C LEU A 238 -10.69 2.04 18.88
N SER A 239 -10.03 1.15 19.62
CA SER A 239 -10.21 1.01 21.08
C SER A 239 -9.75 2.23 21.91
N GLU A 240 -9.05 3.18 21.30
CA GLU A 240 -8.62 4.44 21.96
C GLU A 240 -9.29 5.70 21.39
N ILE A 241 -10.32 5.52 20.54
CA ILE A 241 -11.03 6.61 19.84
C ILE A 241 -12.48 6.71 20.28
#